data_9c5b9458395201dfd695c3c98c505b4b
#
_entry.id   9c5b9458395201dfd695c3c98c505b4b
#
_cell.length_a   1.000
_cell.length_b   1.000
_cell.length_c   1.000
_cell.angle_alpha   90.00
_cell.angle_beta   90.00
_cell.angle_gamma   90.00
#
_symmetry.space_group_name_H-M   'P 1'
#
loop_
_entity.id
_entity.type
_entity.pdbx_description
1 polymer ?
#
loop_
_entity_poly.entity_id
_entity_poly.type
_entity_poly.pdbx_seq_one_letter_code
_entity_poly.pdbx_strand_id
1 'polypeptide(L)'
;MSAEGDSGPGRREVAYRLFAAEFDDASLSYSESDEERAPNYVVTPTGLRVNRLFAVGVATEVESINDDTLRGRIVDPTGAFVTYAGQYQPEAQAFLDRTTPPAFVAITGKARTFEPEDSDRVFTSVRPESLSEVDADTRDRWVVSAAEATLHRIAVCAAALDSPLRGEELRTALSESGVDDSLAAGVPRALDHYGTTTAYLEGLRQLAVDALELVADEREEVRPLDLEPGEGGDAALGPLPAVDVDLDSAAETSPTIEPEAEPPADSAAEPESEP
;
A
#
# COMPACT_ATOMS: atom_id res chain seq x y z
N MET A 1 33.80 15.43 21.14
CA MET A 1 33.53 15.82 19.74
C MET A 1 32.14 15.33 19.44
N SER A 2 31.17 16.24 19.54
CA SER A 2 29.75 15.94 19.32
C SER A 2 29.50 15.89 17.80
N ALA A 3 29.01 14.76 17.30
CA ALA A 3 28.52 14.68 15.93
C ALA A 3 27.18 15.42 15.87
N GLU A 4 27.19 16.61 15.30
CA GLU A 4 25.98 17.33 14.92
C GLU A 4 25.34 16.55 13.77
N GLY A 5 24.17 15.97 14.04
CA GLY A 5 23.34 15.38 13.02
C GLY A 5 22.95 16.42 11.98
N ASP A 6 23.32 16.15 10.74
CA ASP A 6 22.95 16.93 9.56
C ASP A 6 21.43 16.90 9.37
N SER A 7 20.72 17.87 9.95
CA SER A 7 19.33 18.15 9.65
C SER A 7 19.25 18.98 8.36
N GLY A 8 19.58 18.36 7.21
CA GLY A 8 19.29 18.92 5.91
C GLY A 8 17.77 19.15 5.74
N PRO A 9 17.33 20.04 4.82
CA PRO A 9 15.91 20.29 4.58
C PRO A 9 15.24 18.95 4.26
N GLY A 10 14.25 18.57 5.10
CA GLY A 10 13.63 17.25 5.10
C GLY A 10 13.35 16.76 3.69
N ARG A 11 13.86 15.59 3.36
CA ARG A 11 13.60 14.92 2.08
C ARG A 11 12.09 14.85 1.92
N ARG A 12 11.54 15.55 0.91
CA ARG A 12 10.12 15.41 0.60
C ARG A 12 9.87 13.95 0.25
N GLU A 13 9.00 13.30 1.01
CA GLU A 13 8.60 11.94 0.70
C GLU A 13 7.97 11.86 -0.69
N VAL A 14 8.26 10.78 -1.40
CA VAL A 14 7.67 10.49 -2.71
C VAL A 14 6.16 10.37 -2.55
N ALA A 15 5.41 10.97 -3.46
CA ALA A 15 3.97 10.77 -3.56
C ALA A 15 3.71 9.61 -4.54
N TYR A 16 3.31 8.47 -4.01
CA TYR A 16 3.07 7.26 -4.81
C TYR A 16 1.76 7.35 -5.57
N ARG A 17 1.73 6.66 -6.73
CA ARG A 17 0.53 6.45 -7.54
C ARG A 17 0.02 5.04 -7.32
N LEU A 18 -1.25 4.93 -6.98
CA LEU A 18 -1.96 3.66 -6.81
C LEU A 18 -3.43 3.90 -7.14
N PHE A 19 -4.13 2.86 -7.49
CA PHE A 19 -5.56 2.91 -7.74
C PHE A 19 -6.37 2.94 -6.45
N ALA A 20 -7.58 3.51 -6.53
CA ALA A 20 -8.47 3.64 -5.39
C ALA A 20 -8.89 2.27 -4.84
N ALA A 21 -9.12 1.27 -5.69
CA ALA A 21 -9.46 -0.09 -5.26
C ALA A 21 -8.38 -0.69 -4.35
N GLU A 22 -7.10 -0.66 -4.78
CA GLU A 22 -5.98 -1.15 -3.96
C GLU A 22 -5.82 -0.36 -2.66
N PHE A 23 -6.11 0.95 -2.68
CA PHE A 23 -6.03 1.79 -1.50
C PHE A 23 -7.17 1.51 -0.51
N ASP A 24 -8.39 1.22 -1.00
CA ASP A 24 -9.55 0.90 -0.14
C ASP A 24 -9.36 -0.42 0.62
N ASP A 25 -8.62 -1.38 0.02
CA ASP A 25 -8.27 -2.66 0.66
C ASP A 25 -7.12 -2.53 1.68
N ALA A 26 -6.48 -1.36 1.80
CA ALA A 26 -5.34 -1.17 2.68
C ALA A 26 -5.78 -0.95 4.14
N SER A 27 -5.70 -2.00 4.96
CA SER A 27 -6.06 -1.98 6.38
C SER A 27 -4.87 -1.86 7.34
N LEU A 28 -3.65 -2.19 6.89
CA LEU A 28 -2.45 -2.14 7.73
C LEU A 28 -1.88 -0.72 7.78
N SER A 29 -1.78 -0.16 8.97
CA SER A 29 -1.03 1.09 9.18
C SER A 29 -0.10 0.99 10.39
N TYR A 30 1.06 1.63 10.31
CA TYR A 30 2.02 1.66 11.40
C TYR A 30 2.92 2.92 11.37
N SER A 31 3.50 3.24 12.51
CA SER A 31 4.53 4.26 12.65
C SER A 31 5.90 3.61 12.86
N GLU A 32 6.97 4.15 12.28
CA GLU A 32 8.32 3.60 12.45
C GLU A 32 8.92 3.83 13.85
N SER A 33 8.40 4.80 14.58
CA SER A 33 8.80 5.08 15.94
C SER A 33 7.65 5.68 16.76
N ASP A 34 7.81 5.70 18.09
CA ASP A 34 6.87 6.33 19.02
C ASP A 34 7.01 7.86 19.08
N GLU A 35 7.87 8.46 18.26
CA GLU A 35 8.02 9.90 18.20
C GLU A 35 6.75 10.57 17.62
N GLU A 36 6.30 11.65 18.24
CA GLU A 36 5.08 12.39 17.87
C GLU A 36 5.03 12.82 16.38
N ARG A 37 6.19 12.92 15.74
CA ARG A 37 6.35 13.32 14.34
C ARG A 37 6.80 12.20 13.41
N ALA A 38 6.86 10.96 13.90
CA ALA A 38 7.21 9.82 13.07
C ALA A 38 6.22 9.69 11.90
N PRO A 39 6.72 9.38 10.69
CA PRO A 39 5.83 9.14 9.56
C PRO A 39 4.97 7.91 9.83
N ASN A 40 3.67 8.05 9.59
CA ASN A 40 2.74 6.93 9.61
C ASN A 40 2.57 6.42 8.19
N TYR A 41 2.73 5.12 8.01
CA TYR A 41 2.60 4.45 6.72
C TYR A 41 1.36 3.57 6.68
N VAL A 42 0.67 3.61 5.56
CA VAL A 42 -0.34 2.62 5.16
C VAL A 42 0.33 1.63 4.22
N VAL A 43 0.18 0.35 4.44
CA VAL A 43 0.73 -0.71 3.57
C VAL A 43 -0.40 -1.28 2.74
N THR A 44 -0.24 -1.29 1.42
CA THR A 44 -1.24 -1.89 0.51
C THR A 44 -1.09 -3.41 0.44
N PRO A 45 -2.10 -4.15 -0.04
CA PRO A 45 -2.00 -5.59 -0.22
C PRO A 45 -0.86 -6.05 -1.14
N THR A 46 -0.42 -5.22 -2.10
CA THR A 46 0.77 -5.51 -2.93
C THR A 46 2.09 -5.15 -2.27
N GLY A 47 2.05 -4.62 -1.03
CA GLY A 47 3.23 -4.28 -0.25
C GLY A 47 3.75 -2.86 -0.43
N LEU A 48 3.05 -1.96 -1.13
CA LEU A 48 3.48 -0.57 -1.19
C LEU A 48 3.29 0.12 0.17
N ARG A 49 4.36 0.63 0.74
CA ARG A 49 4.37 1.42 1.96
C ARG A 49 4.14 2.90 1.64
N VAL A 50 2.95 3.40 1.91
CA VAL A 50 2.48 4.73 1.51
C VAL A 50 2.36 5.64 2.73
N ASN A 51 3.16 6.70 2.81
CA ASN A 51 2.87 7.84 3.67
C ASN A 51 2.12 8.93 2.89
N ARG A 52 2.50 9.15 1.63
CA ARG A 52 2.00 10.21 0.76
C ARG A 52 1.61 9.64 -0.60
N LEU A 53 0.46 10.04 -1.13
CA LEU A 53 -0.01 9.64 -2.44
C LEU A 53 -0.33 10.84 -3.34
N PHE A 54 -0.35 10.58 -4.64
CA PHE A 54 -0.83 11.47 -5.68
C PHE A 54 -1.86 10.74 -6.54
N ALA A 55 -3.08 11.25 -6.56
CA ALA A 55 -4.18 10.69 -7.36
C ALA A 55 -4.82 11.76 -8.23
N VAL A 56 -5.40 11.32 -9.36
CA VAL A 56 -6.21 12.15 -10.25
C VAL A 56 -7.49 11.40 -10.59
N GLY A 57 -8.62 12.07 -10.43
CA GLY A 57 -9.93 11.51 -10.73
C GLY A 57 -10.98 12.58 -10.92
N VAL A 58 -12.24 12.17 -10.89
CA VAL A 58 -13.40 13.05 -10.96
C VAL A 58 -13.92 13.29 -9.56
N ALA A 59 -13.94 14.54 -9.11
CA ALA A 59 -14.72 14.93 -7.93
C ALA A 59 -16.20 14.75 -8.25
N THR A 60 -16.84 13.77 -7.64
CA THR A 60 -18.26 13.43 -7.86
C THR A 60 -19.17 14.00 -6.79
N GLU A 61 -18.63 14.19 -5.58
CA GLU A 61 -19.35 14.68 -4.43
C GLU A 61 -18.49 15.62 -3.60
N VAL A 62 -19.08 16.69 -3.11
CA VAL A 62 -18.54 17.55 -2.05
C VAL A 62 -19.66 17.79 -1.05
N GLU A 63 -19.46 17.40 0.20
CA GLU A 63 -20.45 17.46 1.26
C GLU A 63 -19.90 18.16 2.49
N SER A 64 -20.74 18.95 3.18
CA SER A 64 -20.43 19.44 4.52
C SER A 64 -20.75 18.37 5.55
N ILE A 65 -19.74 17.90 6.29
CA ILE A 65 -19.92 16.95 7.39
C ILE A 65 -20.31 17.68 8.68
N ASN A 66 -19.76 18.84 8.88
CA ASN A 66 -20.11 19.79 9.95
C ASN A 66 -19.72 21.21 9.51
N ASP A 67 -19.92 22.21 10.39
CA ASP A 67 -19.68 23.61 10.07
C ASP A 67 -18.24 23.92 9.59
N ASP A 68 -17.27 23.09 9.98
CA ASP A 68 -15.85 23.34 9.76
C ASP A 68 -15.16 22.30 8.85
N THR A 69 -15.87 21.27 8.35
CA THR A 69 -15.24 20.16 7.62
C THR A 69 -16.04 19.79 6.37
N LEU A 70 -15.37 19.81 5.23
CA LEU A 70 -15.86 19.30 3.96
C LEU A 70 -15.28 17.92 3.67
N ARG A 71 -16.13 17.03 3.14
CA ARG A 71 -15.76 15.74 2.56
C ARG A 71 -15.80 15.85 1.06
N GLY A 72 -14.74 15.43 0.39
CA GLY A 72 -14.69 15.25 -1.07
C GLY A 72 -14.58 13.77 -1.43
N ARG A 73 -15.25 13.37 -2.52
CA ARG A 73 -15.13 12.05 -3.13
C ARG A 73 -14.55 12.20 -4.53
N ILE A 74 -13.34 11.67 -4.73
CA ILE A 74 -12.58 11.72 -5.99
C ILE A 74 -12.52 10.31 -6.55
N VAL A 75 -13.16 10.09 -7.71
CA VAL A 75 -13.33 8.78 -8.35
C VAL A 75 -12.30 8.61 -9.45
N ASP A 76 -11.50 7.56 -9.36
CA ASP A 76 -10.67 7.05 -10.46
C ASP A 76 -11.42 5.92 -11.21
N PRO A 77 -10.87 5.30 -12.27
CA PRO A 77 -11.56 4.22 -12.97
C PRO A 77 -11.90 2.99 -12.12
N THR A 78 -11.29 2.83 -10.94
CA THR A 78 -11.34 1.61 -10.13
C THR A 78 -12.16 1.76 -8.86
N GLY A 79 -12.34 3.00 -8.37
CA GLY A 79 -12.99 3.26 -7.09
C GLY A 79 -12.92 4.74 -6.68
N ALA A 80 -12.93 5.01 -5.38
CA ALA A 80 -12.99 6.37 -4.88
C ALA A 80 -12.00 6.64 -3.75
N PHE A 81 -11.25 7.72 -3.88
CA PHE A 81 -10.54 8.32 -2.77
C PHE A 81 -11.46 9.27 -2.00
N VAL A 82 -11.54 9.09 -0.69
CA VAL A 82 -12.24 10.00 0.20
C VAL A 82 -11.23 10.95 0.83
N THR A 83 -11.57 12.25 0.85
CA THR A 83 -10.74 13.27 1.47
C THR A 83 -11.56 14.16 2.41
N TYR A 84 -10.96 14.59 3.50
CA TYR A 84 -11.55 15.50 4.46
C TYR A 84 -10.67 16.74 4.61
N ALA A 85 -11.26 17.91 4.45
CA ALA A 85 -10.58 19.19 4.61
C ALA A 85 -11.32 20.08 5.60
N GLY A 86 -10.63 20.56 6.61
CA GLY A 86 -11.14 21.44 7.65
C GLY A 86 -10.16 22.55 7.98
N GLN A 87 -10.29 23.13 9.17
CA GLN A 87 -9.49 24.28 9.65
C GLN A 87 -7.95 24.08 9.54
N TYR A 88 -7.49 22.82 9.56
CA TYR A 88 -6.05 22.49 9.42
C TYR A 88 -5.59 22.33 7.96
N GLN A 89 -6.52 22.35 7.00
CA GLN A 89 -6.27 22.29 5.56
C GLN A 89 -7.06 23.41 4.83
N PRO A 90 -6.83 24.70 5.18
CA PRO A 90 -7.68 25.80 4.72
C PRO A 90 -7.69 25.99 3.20
N GLU A 91 -6.56 25.72 2.52
CA GLU A 91 -6.48 25.80 1.06
C GLU A 91 -7.30 24.69 0.38
N ALA A 92 -7.21 23.45 0.90
CA ALA A 92 -7.97 22.32 0.40
C ALA A 92 -9.47 22.50 0.69
N GLN A 93 -9.84 22.99 1.87
CA GLN A 93 -11.22 23.32 2.22
C GLN A 93 -11.80 24.36 1.28
N ALA A 94 -11.08 25.47 1.06
CA ALA A 94 -11.49 26.52 0.14
C ALA A 94 -11.56 26.02 -1.33
N PHE A 95 -10.73 25.05 -1.71
CA PHE A 95 -10.84 24.40 -3.01
C PHE A 95 -12.12 23.58 -3.13
N LEU A 96 -12.42 22.71 -2.15
CA LEU A 96 -13.63 21.88 -2.14
C LEU A 96 -14.89 22.75 -2.12
N ASP A 97 -14.91 23.82 -1.32
CA ASP A 97 -16.08 24.72 -1.19
C ASP A 97 -16.47 25.38 -2.53
N ARG A 98 -15.50 25.68 -3.39
CA ARG A 98 -15.76 26.26 -4.72
C ARG A 98 -15.91 25.25 -5.84
N THR A 99 -15.58 23.96 -5.60
CA THR A 99 -15.64 22.92 -6.61
C THR A 99 -17.09 22.54 -6.89
N THR A 100 -17.48 22.58 -8.16
CA THR A 100 -18.81 22.11 -8.58
C THR A 100 -18.65 20.76 -9.29
N PRO A 101 -19.05 19.65 -8.66
CA PRO A 101 -19.03 18.34 -9.30
C PRO A 101 -19.95 18.26 -10.56
N PRO A 102 -19.59 17.50 -11.61
CA PRO A 102 -18.34 16.75 -11.73
C PRO A 102 -17.17 17.63 -12.22
N ALA A 103 -15.97 17.45 -11.63
CA ALA A 103 -14.78 18.16 -12.05
C ALA A 103 -13.53 17.24 -11.98
N PHE A 104 -12.60 17.34 -12.93
CA PHE A 104 -11.34 16.62 -12.85
C PHE A 104 -10.44 17.27 -11.80
N VAL A 105 -9.98 16.49 -10.84
CA VAL A 105 -9.20 16.96 -9.70
C VAL A 105 -7.97 16.10 -9.48
N ALA A 106 -6.83 16.76 -9.29
CA ALA A 106 -5.63 16.14 -8.76
C ALA A 106 -5.53 16.39 -7.26
N ILE A 107 -5.24 15.35 -6.49
CA ILE A 107 -5.01 15.39 -5.04
C ILE A 107 -3.62 14.86 -4.70
N THR A 108 -2.89 15.61 -3.89
CA THR A 108 -1.71 15.11 -3.18
C THR A 108 -1.99 15.19 -1.69
N GLY A 109 -1.69 14.13 -0.96
CA GLY A 109 -1.96 14.11 0.48
C GLY A 109 -1.38 12.90 1.20
N LYS A 110 -1.55 12.91 2.51
CA LYS A 110 -1.13 11.83 3.39
C LYS A 110 -2.17 10.72 3.41
N ALA A 111 -1.72 9.47 3.23
CA ALA A 111 -2.55 8.29 3.44
C ALA A 111 -2.95 8.18 4.92
N ARG A 112 -4.20 7.84 5.19
CA ARG A 112 -4.75 7.63 6.54
C ARG A 112 -5.69 6.46 6.53
N THR A 113 -5.71 5.75 7.65
CA THR A 113 -6.71 4.75 7.99
C THR A 113 -7.51 5.20 9.19
N PHE A 114 -8.74 4.76 9.27
CA PHE A 114 -9.64 4.96 10.40
C PHE A 114 -10.44 3.68 10.64
N GLU A 115 -10.41 3.20 11.87
CA GLU A 115 -11.16 2.04 12.33
C GLU A 115 -12.20 2.54 13.36
N PRO A 116 -13.51 2.48 13.04
CA PRO A 116 -14.56 2.83 13.99
C PRO A 116 -14.62 1.82 15.14
N GLU A 117 -14.96 2.30 16.37
CA GLU A 117 -15.04 1.45 17.56
C GLU A 117 -16.13 0.35 17.46
N ASP A 118 -17.10 0.52 16.59
CA ASP A 118 -18.27 -0.35 16.40
C ASP A 118 -18.20 -1.19 15.10
N SER A 119 -17.06 -1.23 14.42
CA SER A 119 -16.87 -1.93 13.15
C SER A 119 -15.46 -2.50 13.04
N ASP A 120 -15.35 -3.73 12.57
CA ASP A 120 -14.04 -4.35 12.25
C ASP A 120 -13.50 -3.85 10.88
N ARG A 121 -14.23 -2.98 10.18
CA ARG A 121 -13.80 -2.44 8.90
C ARG A 121 -12.90 -1.25 9.07
N VAL A 122 -11.72 -1.30 8.44
CA VAL A 122 -10.81 -0.18 8.31
C VAL A 122 -11.19 0.64 7.07
N PHE A 123 -11.32 1.94 7.22
CA PHE A 123 -11.59 2.87 6.12
C PHE A 123 -10.33 3.65 5.80
N THR A 124 -10.08 3.86 4.51
CA THR A 124 -8.97 4.69 4.04
C THR A 124 -9.45 6.10 3.70
N SER A 125 -8.55 7.05 3.83
CA SER A 125 -8.77 8.42 3.40
C SER A 125 -7.47 9.12 3.05
N VAL A 126 -7.58 10.22 2.31
CA VAL A 126 -6.45 11.08 1.98
C VAL A 126 -6.58 12.39 2.75
N ARG A 127 -5.64 12.67 3.65
CA ARG A 127 -5.53 14.00 4.25
C ARG A 127 -4.88 14.93 3.25
N PRO A 128 -5.62 15.90 2.66
CA PRO A 128 -5.12 16.66 1.54
C PRO A 128 -4.01 17.63 1.95
N GLU A 129 -2.96 17.69 1.15
CA GLU A 129 -1.92 18.72 1.20
C GLU A 129 -2.08 19.71 0.05
N SER A 130 -2.60 19.24 -1.11
CA SER A 130 -2.89 20.07 -2.27
C SER A 130 -4.02 19.45 -3.08
N LEU A 131 -4.93 20.31 -3.54
CA LEU A 131 -5.99 19.99 -4.51
C LEU A 131 -5.90 20.99 -5.64
N SER A 132 -6.07 20.55 -6.87
CA SER A 132 -6.12 21.40 -8.07
C SER A 132 -7.04 20.83 -9.12
N GLU A 133 -7.72 21.68 -9.85
CA GLU A 133 -8.45 21.30 -11.06
C GLU A 133 -7.47 20.99 -12.18
N VAL A 134 -7.77 19.93 -12.95
CA VAL A 134 -6.96 19.46 -14.08
C VAL A 134 -7.85 19.14 -15.26
N ASP A 135 -7.26 18.75 -16.38
CA ASP A 135 -7.97 18.31 -17.58
C ASP A 135 -8.05 16.78 -17.70
N ALA A 136 -8.85 16.31 -18.68
CA ALA A 136 -8.99 14.89 -18.97
C ALA A 136 -7.64 14.25 -19.38
N ASP A 137 -6.82 14.95 -20.16
CA ASP A 137 -5.51 14.45 -20.59
C ASP A 137 -4.58 14.20 -19.41
N THR A 138 -4.66 15.02 -18.37
CA THR A 138 -3.91 14.84 -17.13
C THR A 138 -4.39 13.61 -16.35
N ARG A 139 -5.71 13.38 -16.30
CA ARG A 139 -6.32 12.18 -15.73
C ARG A 139 -5.83 10.94 -16.48
N ASP A 140 -5.86 10.94 -17.80
CA ASP A 140 -5.47 9.78 -18.63
C ASP A 140 -3.98 9.43 -18.44
N ARG A 141 -3.10 10.43 -18.46
CA ARG A 141 -1.67 10.23 -18.14
C ARG A 141 -1.43 9.68 -16.74
N TRP A 142 -2.24 10.12 -15.77
CA TRP A 142 -2.16 9.58 -14.42
C TRP A 142 -2.60 8.11 -14.37
N VAL A 143 -3.69 7.75 -15.03
CA VAL A 143 -4.18 6.35 -15.12
C VAL A 143 -3.11 5.43 -15.68
N VAL A 144 -2.45 5.82 -16.79
CA VAL A 144 -1.35 5.05 -17.38
C VAL A 144 -0.21 4.87 -16.36
N SER A 145 0.23 5.94 -15.71
CA SER A 145 1.31 5.86 -14.72
C SER A 145 0.93 5.04 -13.47
N ALA A 146 -0.34 5.09 -13.05
CA ALA A 146 -0.84 4.29 -11.93
C ALA A 146 -0.90 2.80 -12.30
N ALA A 147 -1.34 2.48 -13.52
CA ALA A 147 -1.37 1.11 -14.03
C ALA A 147 0.04 0.52 -14.14
N GLU A 148 1.01 1.25 -14.72
CA GLU A 148 2.41 0.83 -14.80
C GLU A 148 2.98 0.54 -13.40
N ALA A 149 2.78 1.45 -12.45
CA ALA A 149 3.24 1.28 -11.08
C ALA A 149 2.56 0.09 -10.38
N THR A 150 1.27 -0.13 -10.61
CA THR A 150 0.52 -1.25 -10.04
C THR A 150 0.99 -2.59 -10.61
N LEU A 151 1.15 -2.70 -11.93
CA LEU A 151 1.64 -3.91 -12.59
C LEU A 151 3.07 -4.26 -12.14
N HIS A 152 3.93 -3.26 -11.94
CA HIS A 152 5.26 -3.47 -11.39
C HIS A 152 5.22 -4.02 -9.95
N ARG A 153 4.39 -3.44 -9.08
CA ARG A 153 4.21 -3.94 -7.70
C ARG A 153 3.68 -5.36 -7.66
N ILE A 154 2.72 -5.69 -8.51
CA ILE A 154 2.19 -7.05 -8.65
C ILE A 154 3.31 -8.02 -9.03
N ALA A 155 4.17 -7.65 -9.98
CA ALA A 155 5.28 -8.51 -10.41
C ALA A 155 6.28 -8.78 -9.28
N VAL A 156 6.63 -7.74 -8.49
CA VAL A 156 7.51 -7.90 -7.31
C VAL A 156 6.84 -8.74 -6.22
N CYS A 157 5.56 -8.50 -5.93
CA CYS A 157 4.82 -9.26 -4.93
C CYS A 157 4.66 -10.72 -5.33
N ALA A 158 4.40 -11.02 -6.61
CA ALA A 158 4.33 -12.37 -7.14
C ALA A 158 5.68 -13.11 -7.00
N ALA A 159 6.79 -12.47 -7.34
CA ALA A 159 8.12 -13.05 -7.14
C ALA A 159 8.39 -13.36 -5.65
N ALA A 160 7.92 -12.47 -4.75
CA ALA A 160 8.05 -12.68 -3.31
C ALA A 160 7.16 -13.84 -2.79
N LEU A 161 5.98 -14.05 -3.38
CA LEU A 161 5.12 -15.20 -3.06
C LEU A 161 5.76 -16.52 -3.45
N ASP A 162 6.41 -16.58 -4.62
CA ASP A 162 7.09 -17.77 -5.14
C ASP A 162 8.36 -18.12 -4.33
N SER A 163 8.97 -17.14 -3.63
CA SER A 163 10.16 -17.35 -2.81
C SER A 163 9.80 -17.98 -1.44
N PRO A 164 10.68 -18.83 -0.87
CA PRO A 164 10.54 -19.30 0.51
C PRO A 164 10.87 -18.25 1.57
N LEU A 165 11.54 -17.15 1.19
CA LEU A 165 11.96 -16.08 2.11
C LEU A 165 10.76 -15.35 2.71
N ARG A 166 10.86 -14.95 3.99
CA ARG A 166 9.83 -14.17 4.70
C ARG A 166 10.47 -13.12 5.61
N GLY A 167 9.67 -12.19 6.08
CA GLY A 167 10.09 -11.19 7.08
C GLY A 167 11.30 -10.37 6.65
N GLU A 168 12.29 -10.27 7.54
CA GLU A 168 13.50 -9.45 7.31
C GLU A 168 14.42 -10.03 6.24
N GLU A 169 14.46 -11.36 6.07
CA GLU A 169 15.25 -12.01 5.03
C GLU A 169 14.71 -11.63 3.64
N LEU A 170 13.39 -11.69 3.45
CA LEU A 170 12.74 -11.25 2.21
C LEU A 170 12.98 -9.76 1.96
N ARG A 171 12.87 -8.91 2.99
CA ARG A 171 13.15 -7.48 2.88
C ARG A 171 14.57 -7.21 2.37
N THR A 172 15.54 -7.87 2.96
CA THR A 172 16.95 -7.73 2.60
C THR A 172 17.19 -8.16 1.15
N ALA A 173 16.68 -9.33 0.75
CA ALA A 173 16.83 -9.84 -0.59
C ALA A 173 16.18 -8.93 -1.66
N LEU A 174 14.98 -8.38 -1.39
CA LEU A 174 14.34 -7.40 -2.26
C LEU A 174 15.17 -6.11 -2.40
N SER A 175 15.72 -5.60 -1.29
CA SER A 175 16.56 -4.40 -1.31
C SER A 175 17.87 -4.64 -2.08
N GLU A 176 18.51 -5.79 -1.92
CA GLU A 176 19.72 -6.18 -2.63
C GLU A 176 19.48 -6.38 -4.14
N SER A 177 18.28 -6.81 -4.52
CA SER A 177 17.82 -6.88 -5.92
C SER A 177 17.45 -5.51 -6.49
N GLY A 178 17.59 -4.40 -5.74
CA GLY A 178 17.33 -3.05 -6.22
C GLY A 178 15.85 -2.64 -6.24
N VAL A 179 14.98 -3.37 -5.55
CA VAL A 179 13.58 -2.98 -5.34
C VAL A 179 13.53 -1.71 -4.47
N ASP A 180 12.63 -0.78 -4.81
CA ASP A 180 12.43 0.45 -4.04
C ASP A 180 12.23 0.17 -2.55
N ASP A 181 12.88 0.96 -1.68
CA ASP A 181 12.88 0.76 -0.23
C ASP A 181 11.47 0.67 0.39
N SER A 182 10.51 1.40 -0.17
CA SER A 182 9.12 1.40 0.30
C SER A 182 8.45 0.06 0.01
N LEU A 183 8.69 -0.48 -1.17
CA LEU A 183 8.13 -1.78 -1.60
C LEU A 183 8.87 -2.94 -0.91
N ALA A 184 10.21 -2.90 -0.85
CA ALA A 184 11.00 -3.91 -0.16
C ALA A 184 10.63 -4.04 1.33
N ALA A 185 10.37 -2.92 2.02
CA ALA A 185 9.94 -2.92 3.42
C ALA A 185 8.47 -3.30 3.61
N GLY A 186 7.63 -3.08 2.61
CA GLY A 186 6.19 -3.31 2.72
C GLY A 186 5.74 -4.71 2.29
N VAL A 187 6.37 -5.32 1.27
CA VAL A 187 5.97 -6.65 0.77
C VAL A 187 5.96 -7.72 1.86
N PRO A 188 6.99 -7.90 2.69
CA PRO A 188 6.94 -8.91 3.75
C PRO A 188 5.81 -8.67 4.75
N ARG A 189 5.52 -7.40 5.07
CA ARG A 189 4.43 -7.03 5.97
C ARG A 189 3.05 -7.29 5.36
N ALA A 190 2.90 -7.04 4.05
CA ALA A 190 1.66 -7.31 3.34
C ALA A 190 1.36 -8.80 3.29
N LEU A 191 2.35 -9.63 2.98
CA LEU A 191 2.20 -11.08 2.96
C LEU A 191 1.83 -11.65 4.34
N ASP A 192 2.40 -11.11 5.41
CA ASP A 192 2.10 -11.51 6.78
C ASP A 192 0.71 -11.06 7.23
N HIS A 193 0.33 -9.82 6.95
CA HIS A 193 -0.92 -9.22 7.42
C HIS A 193 -2.14 -9.64 6.61
N TYR A 194 -2.05 -9.55 5.26
CA TYR A 194 -3.19 -9.80 4.37
C TYR A 194 -3.27 -11.26 3.93
N GLY A 195 -2.15 -11.99 3.95
CA GLY A 195 -2.09 -13.29 3.27
C GLY A 195 -2.36 -13.16 1.77
N THR A 196 -1.87 -12.07 1.14
CA THR A 196 -2.12 -11.75 -0.26
C THR A 196 -1.94 -12.95 -1.18
N THR A 197 -2.96 -13.23 -2.00
CA THR A 197 -3.00 -14.41 -2.89
C THR A 197 -2.70 -14.03 -4.33
N THR A 198 -2.29 -15.01 -5.14
CA THR A 198 -2.13 -14.78 -6.58
C THR A 198 -3.47 -14.53 -7.28
N ALA A 199 -4.60 -15.01 -6.74
CA ALA A 199 -5.93 -14.69 -7.25
C ALA A 199 -6.26 -13.20 -7.07
N TYR A 200 -5.97 -12.60 -5.91
CA TYR A 200 -6.11 -11.17 -5.69
C TYR A 200 -5.19 -10.37 -6.62
N LEU A 201 -3.92 -10.77 -6.74
CA LEU A 201 -2.96 -10.11 -7.65
C LEU A 201 -3.44 -10.15 -9.11
N GLU A 202 -4.04 -11.27 -9.57
CA GLU A 202 -4.61 -11.37 -10.91
C GLU A 202 -5.83 -10.45 -11.07
N GLY A 203 -6.70 -10.39 -10.07
CA GLY A 203 -7.84 -9.46 -10.07
C GLY A 203 -7.38 -8.01 -10.21
N LEU A 204 -6.39 -7.60 -9.41
CA LEU A 204 -5.82 -6.25 -9.45
C LEU A 204 -5.07 -5.98 -10.78
N ARG A 205 -4.38 -7.00 -11.34
CA ARG A 205 -3.75 -6.91 -12.65
C ARG A 205 -4.78 -6.66 -13.76
N GLN A 206 -5.87 -7.42 -13.75
CA GLN A 206 -6.96 -7.25 -14.73
C GLN A 206 -7.60 -5.87 -14.61
N LEU A 207 -7.83 -5.38 -13.39
CA LEU A 207 -8.34 -4.05 -13.13
C LEU A 207 -7.40 -2.95 -13.70
N ALA A 208 -6.08 -3.09 -13.53
CA ALA A 208 -5.10 -2.16 -14.09
C ALA A 208 -5.10 -2.18 -15.63
N VAL A 209 -5.24 -3.36 -16.25
CA VAL A 209 -5.36 -3.50 -17.72
C VAL A 209 -6.68 -2.88 -18.20
N ASP A 210 -7.80 -3.16 -17.53
CA ASP A 210 -9.11 -2.56 -17.87
C ASP A 210 -9.06 -1.02 -17.83
N ALA A 211 -8.32 -0.45 -16.86
CA ALA A 211 -8.15 1.00 -16.76
C ALA A 211 -7.34 1.58 -17.94
N LEU A 212 -6.36 0.84 -18.47
CA LEU A 212 -5.63 1.22 -19.69
C LEU A 212 -6.53 1.13 -20.93
N GLU A 213 -7.31 0.06 -21.06
CA GLU A 213 -8.29 -0.13 -22.14
C GLU A 213 -9.38 0.96 -22.13
N LEU A 214 -9.79 1.41 -20.92
CA LEU A 214 -10.72 2.54 -20.77
C LEU A 214 -10.12 3.85 -21.33
N VAL A 215 -8.85 4.13 -21.03
CA VAL A 215 -8.14 5.32 -21.56
C VAL A 215 -7.93 5.21 -23.08
N ALA A 216 -7.78 4.00 -23.61
CA ALA A 216 -7.63 3.74 -25.04
C ALA A 216 -8.98 3.73 -25.81
N ASP A 217 -10.11 4.00 -25.15
CA ASP A 217 -11.47 3.87 -25.70
C ASP A 217 -11.81 2.45 -26.22
N GLU A 218 -11.13 1.44 -25.70
CA GLU A 218 -11.37 0.02 -26.02
C GLU A 218 -12.39 -0.64 -25.08
N ARG A 219 -12.74 0.06 -23.98
CA ARG A 219 -13.65 -0.39 -22.93
C ARG A 219 -14.48 0.78 -22.39
N GLU A 220 -15.69 0.50 -21.95
CA GLU A 220 -16.59 1.50 -21.35
C GLU A 220 -16.50 1.53 -19.81
N GLU A 221 -16.17 0.39 -19.18
CA GLU A 221 -16.15 0.23 -17.71
C GLU A 221 -14.98 -0.65 -17.26
N VAL A 222 -14.43 -0.36 -16.08
CA VAL A 222 -13.46 -1.22 -15.39
C VAL A 222 -14.24 -2.19 -14.52
N ARG A 223 -13.88 -3.48 -14.54
CA ARG A 223 -14.49 -4.48 -13.65
C ARG A 223 -14.20 -4.16 -12.19
N PRO A 224 -15.12 -4.43 -11.26
CA PRO A 224 -14.83 -4.30 -9.84
C PRO A 224 -13.81 -5.34 -9.37
N LEU A 225 -13.09 -5.04 -8.30
CA LEU A 225 -12.27 -6.00 -7.59
C LEU A 225 -13.11 -6.60 -6.45
N ASP A 226 -13.71 -7.78 -6.70
CA ASP A 226 -14.65 -8.44 -5.78
C ASP A 226 -13.97 -9.51 -4.90
N LEU A 227 -12.66 -9.39 -4.68
CA LEU A 227 -11.87 -10.31 -3.86
C LEU A 227 -11.17 -9.53 -2.74
N GLU A 228 -11.23 -10.05 -1.52
CA GLU A 228 -10.35 -9.59 -0.45
C GLU A 228 -8.91 -10.12 -0.66
N PRO A 229 -7.87 -9.43 -0.17
CA PRO A 229 -6.48 -9.79 -0.43
C PRO A 229 -6.10 -11.24 -0.14
N GLY A 230 -6.66 -11.83 0.94
CA GLY A 230 -6.41 -13.22 1.35
C GLY A 230 -7.31 -14.27 0.69
N GLU A 231 -8.23 -13.85 -0.18
CA GLU A 231 -9.19 -14.75 -0.81
C GLU A 231 -8.74 -15.30 -2.16
N GLY A 232 -9.46 -16.32 -2.66
CA GLY A 232 -9.32 -16.88 -3.99
C GLY A 232 -8.17 -17.86 -4.17
N GLY A 233 -7.20 -17.91 -3.26
CA GLY A 233 -6.08 -18.85 -3.31
C GLY A 233 -5.15 -18.64 -4.50
N ASP A 234 -4.64 -19.76 -5.08
CA ASP A 234 -3.70 -19.73 -6.19
C ASP A 234 -4.41 -19.55 -7.53
N ALA A 235 -3.94 -18.60 -8.33
CA ALA A 235 -4.37 -18.36 -9.69
C ALA A 235 -3.16 -18.12 -10.61
N ALA A 236 -3.33 -18.44 -11.90
CA ALA A 236 -2.33 -18.12 -12.90
C ALA A 236 -2.38 -16.60 -13.19
N LEU A 237 -1.25 -15.95 -13.05
CA LEU A 237 -1.10 -14.53 -13.40
C LEU A 237 -0.98 -14.37 -14.92
N GLY A 238 -1.70 -13.40 -15.46
CA GLY A 238 -1.52 -12.96 -16.82
C GLY A 238 -0.17 -12.24 -17.03
N PRO A 239 0.10 -11.71 -18.23
CA PRO A 239 1.36 -11.03 -18.53
C PRO A 239 1.64 -9.87 -17.54
N LEU A 240 2.86 -9.83 -17.01
CA LEU A 240 3.40 -8.80 -16.14
C LEU A 240 4.69 -8.22 -16.73
N PRO A 241 5.08 -6.98 -16.36
CA PRO A 241 6.39 -6.46 -16.70
C PRO A 241 7.50 -7.33 -16.10
N ALA A 242 8.61 -7.47 -16.81
CA ALA A 242 9.79 -8.13 -16.26
C ALA A 242 10.35 -7.32 -15.09
N VAL A 243 10.64 -8.00 -13.98
CA VAL A 243 11.33 -7.45 -12.83
C VAL A 243 12.62 -8.24 -12.62
N ASP A 244 13.69 -7.54 -12.34
CA ASP A 244 15.00 -8.16 -12.06
C ASP A 244 15.11 -8.37 -10.54
N VAL A 245 14.44 -9.42 -10.06
CA VAL A 245 14.39 -9.77 -8.63
C VAL A 245 14.88 -11.20 -8.49
N ASP A 246 16.11 -11.38 -7.98
CA ASP A 246 16.72 -12.68 -7.71
C ASP A 246 16.58 -13.03 -6.22
N LEU A 247 15.55 -13.79 -5.88
CA LEU A 247 15.29 -14.27 -4.53
C LEU A 247 15.80 -15.70 -4.29
N ASP A 248 16.12 -16.46 -5.34
CA ASP A 248 16.58 -17.85 -5.23
C ASP A 248 18.01 -17.90 -4.71
N SER A 249 18.87 -17.04 -5.22
CA SER A 249 20.27 -16.91 -4.77
C SER A 249 20.37 -16.51 -3.29
N ALA A 250 19.48 -15.67 -2.81
CA ALA A 250 19.40 -15.26 -1.41
C ALA A 250 18.90 -16.38 -0.49
N ALA A 251 17.97 -17.21 -0.96
CA ALA A 251 17.47 -18.36 -0.21
C ALA A 251 18.52 -19.44 0.03
N GLU A 252 19.43 -19.67 -0.92
CA GLU A 252 20.52 -20.64 -0.79
C GLU A 252 21.61 -20.21 0.22
N THR A 253 21.73 -18.91 0.49
CA THR A 253 22.72 -18.34 1.43
C THR A 253 22.22 -18.18 2.86
N SER A 254 20.94 -18.35 3.11
CA SER A 254 20.36 -18.27 4.46
C SER A 254 20.82 -19.47 5.29
N PRO A 255 21.41 -19.28 6.48
CA PRO A 255 21.84 -20.38 7.34
C PRO A 255 20.63 -21.18 7.80
N THR A 256 20.56 -22.45 7.43
CA THR A 256 19.61 -23.40 8.00
C THR A 256 19.85 -23.45 9.49
N ILE A 257 18.95 -22.89 10.29
CA ILE A 257 18.96 -23.07 11.74
C ILE A 257 18.53 -24.53 11.98
N GLU A 258 19.51 -25.41 12.17
CA GLU A 258 19.22 -26.75 12.70
C GLU A 258 18.57 -26.57 14.08
N PRO A 259 17.47 -27.26 14.39
CA PRO A 259 16.87 -27.20 15.70
C PRO A 259 17.88 -27.75 16.71
N GLU A 260 18.29 -26.90 17.67
CA GLU A 260 19.18 -27.25 18.77
C GLU A 260 18.57 -28.43 19.52
N ALA A 261 19.28 -29.56 19.52
CA ALA A 261 18.83 -30.78 20.18
C ALA A 261 18.62 -30.51 21.68
N GLU A 262 17.44 -30.82 22.18
CA GLU A 262 17.14 -30.76 23.62
C GLU A 262 18.19 -31.53 24.40
N PRO A 263 18.75 -30.96 25.50
CA PRO A 263 19.68 -31.67 26.34
C PRO A 263 18.99 -32.88 27.01
N PRO A 264 19.70 -34.04 27.14
CA PRO A 264 19.12 -35.23 27.72
C PRO A 264 18.66 -34.97 29.15
N ALA A 265 17.43 -35.37 29.45
CA ALA A 265 16.84 -35.31 30.78
C ALA A 265 17.73 -36.05 31.81
N ASP A 266 18.20 -35.30 32.80
CA ASP A 266 18.98 -35.84 33.91
C ASP A 266 18.13 -36.78 34.75
N SER A 267 18.59 -38.04 34.85
CA SER A 267 17.96 -39.13 35.56
C SER A 267 17.97 -38.81 37.09
N ALA A 268 16.79 -38.59 37.64
CA ALA A 268 16.55 -38.48 39.05
C ALA A 268 17.01 -39.73 39.82
N ALA A 269 18.01 -39.59 40.64
CA ALA A 269 18.41 -40.59 41.63
C ALA A 269 17.37 -40.67 42.76
N GLU A 270 16.86 -41.86 43.01
CA GLU A 270 16.01 -42.20 44.15
C GLU A 270 16.73 -41.97 45.50
N PRO A 271 16.08 -41.49 46.55
CA PRO A 271 16.66 -41.51 47.90
C PRO A 271 16.43 -42.87 48.55
N GLU A 272 17.52 -43.55 48.86
CA GLU A 272 17.49 -44.72 49.76
C GLU A 272 17.01 -44.31 51.14
N SER A 273 16.04 -45.09 51.64
CA SER A 273 15.59 -45.11 53.03
C SER A 273 16.45 -46.05 53.85
N GLU A 274 16.91 -45.59 55.03
CA GLU A 274 17.26 -46.53 56.10
C GLU A 274 17.67 -45.80 57.35
N PRO A 275 17.65 -46.58 58.54
CA PRO A 275 16.53 -47.22 59.29
C PRO A 275 16.15 -46.46 60.53
#